data_8f210c1f4002ec2528db4c3337efeb12
#
_entry.id   8f210c1f4002ec2528db4c3337efeb12
#
_cell.length_a   1.000
_cell.length_b   1.000
_cell.length_c   1.000
_cell.angle_alpha   90.00
_cell.angle_beta   90.00
_cell.angle_gamma   90.00
#
_symmetry.space_group_name_H-M   'P 1'
#
loop_
_entity.id
_entity.type
_entity.pdbx_description
1 polymer ?
#
loop_
_entity_poly.entity_id
_entity_poly.type
_entity_poly.pdbx_seq_one_letter_code
_entity_poly.pdbx_strand_id
1 'polypeptide(L)'
;MSDLIRHDMDLARSAYLERAERREGDVDRWVRSASGGLWQRLRSFRRRLAAWVAAARAEETRVSAMRDDELRLALFAAARGALRLGPELPLALALVREAADRRLGLRPFDSQLTCAAVLLAGRMAEMQTGEGKSLTAAITACLAASSGTAVHVVTVNDYLAERDAEKMAPLFAFFGLTVGFIITGMSPDERRRAYSRSITYCTNKELVFDYLKDRVAVGPGGASKAQIAARVLLGGARGPDLLLRGLHFAIVDEADSVLIDEARTPLILSEKGRPIEEAHLFQRALDIARRLQAGSDYEIAPAHRELHLTPAGRTTLADLSRGLDGIWHTAEGREQFVSQALRALHLFHRDQHYLVADDKVHIIDEFTGRILPGRTWEQGLHQLIEQKEGCSLSEYNRTLARITYQRFFRRYLRLSGMTGTAREVAAEIRLVYELHTVTVPPNKPSRRTLLPTRCLLDQAQKWRAVAQEAARALAAGQPVLVGTRSLEASECLSAVLSESAMPHRVLNARQDKEEAELVAQAGLSGMLTVATNMAGRGTDIHLGPGVVECGGLHVILTEFHDSAR
;
A
#
# COMPACT_ATOMS: atom_id res chain seq x y z
N MET A 1 -31.59 1.21 -6.30
CA MET A 1 -31.58 2.09 -7.51
C MET A 1 -31.39 3.56 -7.18
N SER A 2 -31.80 4.07 -6.02
CA SER A 2 -31.65 5.50 -5.63
C SER A 2 -30.23 5.91 -5.23
N ASP A 3 -29.37 5.00 -4.74
CA ASP A 3 -28.01 5.34 -4.27
C ASP A 3 -26.96 5.42 -5.39
N LEU A 4 -27.19 4.78 -6.52
CA LEU A 4 -26.30 4.85 -7.69
C LEU A 4 -26.47 6.17 -8.47
N ILE A 5 -27.66 6.76 -8.45
CA ILE A 5 -27.96 8.03 -9.15
C ILE A 5 -27.49 9.25 -8.33
N ARG A 6 -27.46 9.16 -6.99
CA ARG A 6 -26.91 10.23 -6.14
C ARG A 6 -25.40 10.36 -6.20
N HIS A 7 -24.69 9.31 -6.59
CA HIS A 7 -23.23 9.36 -6.74
C HIS A 7 -22.74 10.09 -7.98
N ASP A 8 -23.55 10.18 -9.04
CA ASP A 8 -23.16 10.86 -10.28
C ASP A 8 -23.10 12.40 -10.16
N MET A 9 -23.82 13.00 -9.22
CA MET A 9 -23.87 14.47 -9.12
C MET A 9 -22.70 15.10 -8.36
N ASP A 10 -22.02 14.37 -7.48
CA ASP A 10 -20.85 14.86 -6.74
C ASP A 10 -19.50 14.67 -7.48
N LEU A 11 -19.51 13.95 -8.60
CA LEU A 11 -18.33 13.66 -9.42
C LEU A 11 -17.79 14.86 -10.20
N ALA A 12 -18.54 15.95 -10.27
CA ALA A 12 -18.26 17.11 -11.14
C ALA A 12 -17.21 18.09 -10.61
N ARG A 13 -16.49 17.78 -9.52
CA ARG A 13 -15.56 18.73 -8.86
C ARG A 13 -14.07 18.42 -8.98
N SER A 14 -13.67 17.32 -9.60
CA SER A 14 -12.26 16.98 -9.79
C SER A 14 -11.87 16.85 -11.27
N ALA A 15 -10.57 16.93 -11.54
CA ALA A 15 -10.01 16.80 -12.90
C ALA A 15 -10.21 15.40 -13.49
N TYR A 16 -10.48 14.41 -12.66
CA TYR A 16 -10.84 13.05 -13.05
C TYR A 16 -11.96 12.47 -12.20
N LEU A 17 -12.42 11.31 -12.63
CA LEU A 17 -13.45 10.56 -11.94
C LEU A 17 -12.89 9.97 -10.65
N GLU A 18 -13.30 10.52 -9.51
CA GLU A 18 -12.96 10.04 -8.17
C GLU A 18 -14.13 10.30 -7.22
N ARG A 19 -14.20 9.53 -6.13
CA ARG A 19 -15.19 9.76 -5.08
C ARG A 19 -14.82 11.03 -4.30
N ALA A 20 -15.79 11.91 -4.06
CA ALA A 20 -15.61 13.10 -3.24
C ALA A 20 -15.29 12.71 -1.78
N GLU A 21 -14.42 13.47 -1.13
CA GLU A 21 -14.09 13.28 0.28
C GLU A 21 -15.30 13.71 1.14
N ARG A 22 -15.89 12.76 1.86
CA ARG A 22 -16.97 13.05 2.80
C ARG A 22 -16.38 13.56 4.11
N ARG A 23 -16.84 14.71 4.58
CA ARG A 23 -16.64 15.14 5.95
C ARG A 23 -17.63 14.39 6.84
N GLU A 24 -17.15 13.41 7.58
CA GLU A 24 -18.00 12.60 8.45
C GLU A 24 -18.07 13.21 9.83
N GLY A 25 -19.29 13.42 10.33
CA GLY A 25 -19.54 13.70 11.74
C GLY A 25 -19.34 12.46 12.62
N ASP A 26 -19.14 12.67 13.91
CA ASP A 26 -18.97 11.58 14.89
C ASP A 26 -20.22 10.67 14.96
N VAL A 27 -21.40 11.24 14.75
CA VAL A 27 -22.69 10.54 14.72
C VAL A 27 -22.75 9.56 13.54
N ASP A 28 -22.26 9.96 12.35
CA ASP A 28 -22.23 9.09 11.17
C ASP A 28 -21.31 7.89 11.37
N ARG A 29 -20.19 8.09 12.08
CA ARG A 29 -19.26 7.02 12.46
C ARG A 29 -19.89 6.04 13.43
N TRP A 30 -20.61 6.54 14.44
CA TRP A 30 -21.29 5.72 15.44
C TRP A 30 -22.43 4.89 14.82
N VAL A 31 -23.30 5.49 14.02
CA VAL A 31 -24.40 4.80 13.33
C VAL A 31 -23.87 3.69 12.42
N ARG A 32 -22.78 3.91 11.72
CA ARG A 32 -22.14 2.88 10.87
C ARG A 32 -21.52 1.75 11.66
N SER A 33 -20.87 2.04 12.80
CA SER A 33 -20.31 1.01 13.66
C SER A 33 -21.40 0.08 14.22
N ALA A 34 -22.54 0.66 14.61
CA ALA A 34 -23.67 -0.08 15.16
C ALA A 34 -24.45 -0.87 14.08
N SER A 35 -24.72 -0.27 12.91
CA SER A 35 -25.50 -0.90 11.83
C SER A 35 -24.75 -2.01 11.09
N GLY A 36 -23.41 -1.96 11.04
CA GLY A 36 -22.60 -2.93 10.31
C GLY A 36 -22.66 -4.35 10.85
N GLY A 37 -22.96 -4.56 12.13
CA GLY A 37 -23.16 -5.89 12.72
C GLY A 37 -24.46 -6.57 12.30
N LEU A 38 -25.50 -5.80 12.03
CA LEU A 38 -26.80 -6.31 11.59
C LEU A 38 -26.78 -6.81 10.15
N TRP A 39 -26.06 -6.12 9.26
CA TRP A 39 -25.91 -6.49 7.85
C TRP A 39 -25.01 -7.71 7.62
N GLN A 40 -24.02 -7.97 8.47
CA GLN A 40 -23.21 -9.20 8.42
C GLN A 40 -24.03 -10.46 8.74
N ARG A 41 -25.09 -10.34 9.54
CA ARG A 41 -25.99 -11.46 9.88
C ARG A 41 -26.94 -11.84 8.73
N LEU A 42 -27.08 -11.02 7.71
CA LEU A 42 -27.85 -11.37 6.52
C LEU A 42 -27.05 -12.42 5.71
N ARG A 43 -27.37 -13.69 5.98
CA ARG A 43 -26.88 -14.90 5.26
C ARG A 43 -27.08 -14.84 3.73
N SER A 44 -27.73 -13.79 3.21
CA SER A 44 -28.12 -13.64 1.81
C SER A 44 -26.94 -13.58 0.86
N PHE A 45 -25.86 -12.80 1.18
CA PHE A 45 -24.75 -12.63 0.25
C PHE A 45 -23.93 -13.92 0.04
N ARG A 46 -23.65 -14.67 1.11
CA ARG A 46 -22.94 -15.97 1.00
C ARG A 46 -23.76 -17.00 0.21
N ARG A 47 -25.08 -17.03 0.40
CA ARG A 47 -25.96 -17.90 -0.40
C ARG A 47 -25.96 -17.50 -1.87
N ARG A 48 -25.96 -16.19 -2.17
CA ARG A 48 -25.86 -15.68 -3.54
C ARG A 48 -24.53 -16.04 -4.19
N LEU A 49 -23.40 -15.92 -3.48
CA LEU A 49 -22.09 -16.36 -3.98
C LEU A 49 -22.10 -17.83 -4.39
N ALA A 50 -22.59 -18.72 -3.53
CA ALA A 50 -22.69 -20.14 -3.83
C ALA A 50 -23.60 -20.39 -5.05
N ALA A 51 -24.74 -19.68 -5.14
CA ALA A 51 -25.65 -19.79 -6.26
C ALA A 51 -25.02 -19.31 -7.59
N TRP A 52 -24.27 -18.20 -7.57
CA TRP A 52 -23.58 -17.70 -8.77
C TRP A 52 -22.51 -18.66 -9.27
N VAL A 53 -21.72 -19.26 -8.37
CA VAL A 53 -20.68 -20.22 -8.75
C VAL A 53 -21.30 -21.52 -9.25
N ALA A 54 -22.38 -22.00 -8.62
CA ALA A 54 -23.11 -23.17 -9.10
C ALA A 54 -23.72 -22.94 -10.49
N ALA A 55 -24.30 -21.76 -10.72
CA ALA A 55 -24.83 -21.36 -12.02
C ALA A 55 -23.71 -21.20 -13.08
N ALA A 56 -22.54 -20.66 -12.70
CA ALA A 56 -21.38 -20.58 -13.58
C ALA A 56 -20.89 -21.98 -14.00
N ARG A 57 -20.89 -22.93 -13.06
CA ARG A 57 -20.57 -24.33 -13.36
C ARG A 57 -21.57 -24.98 -14.31
N ALA A 58 -22.85 -24.66 -14.21
CA ALA A 58 -23.88 -25.15 -15.14
C ALA A 58 -23.68 -24.67 -16.59
N GLU A 59 -23.04 -23.49 -16.78
CA GLU A 59 -22.71 -22.94 -18.09
C GLU A 59 -21.45 -23.58 -18.74
N GLU A 60 -20.66 -24.38 -18.02
CA GLU A 60 -19.36 -24.86 -18.48
C GLU A 60 -19.43 -25.63 -19.80
N THR A 61 -20.36 -26.59 -19.92
CA THR A 61 -20.51 -27.39 -21.14
C THR A 61 -20.85 -26.55 -22.36
N ARG A 62 -21.69 -25.55 -22.17
CA ARG A 62 -22.06 -24.60 -23.23
C ARG A 62 -20.89 -23.71 -23.62
N VAL A 63 -20.16 -23.18 -22.62
CA VAL A 63 -19.06 -22.24 -22.83
C VAL A 63 -17.85 -22.94 -23.44
N SER A 64 -17.53 -24.19 -23.03
CA SER A 64 -16.43 -24.96 -23.60
C SER A 64 -16.61 -25.32 -25.08
N ALA A 65 -17.86 -25.41 -25.55
CA ALA A 65 -18.19 -25.64 -26.96
C ALA A 65 -18.10 -24.37 -27.83
N MET A 66 -18.01 -23.16 -27.22
CA MET A 66 -17.93 -21.90 -27.95
C MET A 66 -16.57 -21.73 -28.63
N ARG A 67 -16.59 -21.09 -29.81
CA ARG A 67 -15.37 -20.61 -30.47
C ARG A 67 -14.85 -19.36 -29.78
N ASP A 68 -13.59 -19.04 -30.02
CA ASP A 68 -12.92 -17.91 -29.39
C ASP A 68 -13.59 -16.55 -29.66
N ASP A 69 -14.10 -16.35 -30.87
CA ASP A 69 -14.84 -15.14 -31.25
C ASP A 69 -16.19 -15.03 -30.52
N GLU A 70 -16.92 -16.14 -30.42
CA GLU A 70 -18.18 -16.24 -29.69
C GLU A 70 -17.98 -15.95 -28.19
N LEU A 71 -16.90 -16.49 -27.62
CA LEU A 71 -16.51 -16.29 -26.22
C LEU A 71 -16.26 -14.82 -25.91
N ARG A 72 -15.53 -14.13 -26.79
CA ARG A 72 -15.25 -12.68 -26.68
C ARG A 72 -16.53 -11.84 -26.73
N LEU A 73 -17.37 -12.08 -27.73
CA LEU A 73 -18.62 -11.34 -27.89
C LEU A 73 -19.57 -11.55 -26.70
N ALA A 74 -19.69 -12.81 -26.22
CA ALA A 74 -20.52 -13.15 -25.08
C ALA A 74 -20.05 -12.45 -23.79
N LEU A 75 -18.71 -12.33 -23.56
CA LEU A 75 -18.19 -11.63 -22.38
C LEU A 75 -18.51 -10.13 -22.44
N PHE A 76 -18.28 -9.46 -23.56
CA PHE A 76 -18.59 -8.04 -23.68
C PHE A 76 -20.09 -7.74 -23.48
N ALA A 77 -20.95 -8.62 -23.96
CA ALA A 77 -22.40 -8.50 -23.76
C ALA A 77 -22.78 -8.66 -22.28
N ALA A 78 -22.17 -9.61 -21.56
CA ALA A 78 -22.45 -9.89 -20.16
C ALA A 78 -21.76 -8.95 -19.16
N ALA A 79 -20.63 -8.32 -19.53
CA ALA A 79 -19.70 -7.67 -18.60
C ALA A 79 -20.35 -6.53 -17.78
N ARG A 80 -21.19 -5.70 -18.38
CA ARG A 80 -21.87 -4.58 -17.68
C ARG A 80 -22.83 -5.09 -16.61
N GLY A 81 -23.61 -6.13 -16.91
CA GLY A 81 -24.51 -6.78 -15.96
C GLY A 81 -23.72 -7.49 -14.87
N ALA A 82 -22.65 -8.21 -15.24
CA ALA A 82 -21.77 -8.88 -14.31
C ALA A 82 -21.12 -7.92 -13.31
N LEU A 83 -20.63 -6.75 -13.76
CA LEU A 83 -20.05 -5.72 -12.87
C LEU A 83 -21.07 -5.19 -11.86
N ARG A 84 -22.36 -5.18 -12.20
CA ARG A 84 -23.46 -4.81 -11.29
C ARG A 84 -24.00 -5.99 -10.45
N LEU A 85 -23.33 -7.14 -10.50
CA LEU A 85 -23.75 -8.40 -9.84
C LEU A 85 -25.15 -8.85 -10.28
N GLY A 86 -25.46 -8.61 -11.55
CA GLY A 86 -26.71 -9.02 -12.18
C GLY A 86 -26.75 -10.50 -12.55
N PRO A 87 -27.82 -10.94 -13.22
CA PRO A 87 -28.00 -12.33 -13.65
C PRO A 87 -26.95 -12.81 -14.66
N GLU A 88 -26.22 -11.89 -15.30
CA GLU A 88 -25.16 -12.18 -16.27
C GLU A 88 -23.84 -12.61 -15.60
N LEU A 89 -23.68 -12.40 -14.29
CA LEU A 89 -22.44 -12.71 -13.58
C LEU A 89 -22.01 -14.19 -13.68
N PRO A 90 -22.90 -15.18 -13.53
CA PRO A 90 -22.52 -16.59 -13.68
C PRO A 90 -21.94 -16.91 -15.06
N LEU A 91 -22.59 -16.45 -16.13
CA LEU A 91 -22.10 -16.64 -17.48
C LEU A 91 -20.74 -15.96 -17.68
N ALA A 92 -20.58 -14.72 -17.22
CA ALA A 92 -19.32 -13.99 -17.33
C ALA A 92 -18.15 -14.69 -16.59
N LEU A 93 -18.43 -15.23 -15.40
CA LEU A 93 -17.45 -16.04 -14.65
C LEU A 93 -17.05 -17.32 -15.41
N ALA A 94 -18.01 -18.04 -16.02
CA ALA A 94 -17.76 -19.21 -16.82
C ALA A 94 -16.92 -18.90 -18.06
N LEU A 95 -17.22 -17.79 -18.75
CA LEU A 95 -16.49 -17.33 -19.95
C LEU A 95 -15.02 -17.00 -19.64
N VAL A 96 -14.75 -16.27 -18.55
CA VAL A 96 -13.38 -15.95 -18.16
C VAL A 96 -12.64 -17.18 -17.62
N ARG A 97 -13.34 -18.10 -16.93
CA ARG A 97 -12.77 -19.39 -16.50
C ARG A 97 -12.27 -20.20 -17.70
N GLU A 98 -13.07 -20.33 -18.74
CA GLU A 98 -12.72 -21.05 -19.97
C GLU A 98 -11.58 -20.37 -20.71
N ALA A 99 -11.60 -19.04 -20.83
CA ALA A 99 -10.53 -18.31 -21.46
C ALA A 99 -9.19 -18.43 -20.71
N ALA A 100 -9.21 -18.43 -19.39
CA ALA A 100 -8.02 -18.66 -18.55
C ALA A 100 -7.45 -20.06 -18.77
N ASP A 101 -8.30 -21.07 -18.86
CA ASP A 101 -7.89 -22.44 -19.20
C ASP A 101 -7.21 -22.49 -20.57
N ARG A 102 -7.84 -21.93 -21.61
CA ARG A 102 -7.32 -21.95 -22.99
C ARG A 102 -6.02 -21.14 -23.17
N ARG A 103 -5.87 -20.02 -22.46
CA ARG A 103 -4.77 -19.06 -22.71
C ARG A 103 -3.62 -19.15 -21.70
N LEU A 104 -3.90 -19.56 -20.49
CA LEU A 104 -2.90 -19.69 -19.43
C LEU A 104 -2.63 -21.16 -19.05
N GLY A 105 -3.46 -22.12 -19.51
CA GLY A 105 -3.41 -23.49 -19.04
C GLY A 105 -3.80 -23.63 -17.56
N LEU A 106 -4.48 -22.62 -17.02
CA LEU A 106 -4.88 -22.52 -15.62
C LEU A 106 -6.39 -22.44 -15.55
N ARG A 107 -7.05 -23.57 -15.21
CA ARG A 107 -8.49 -23.58 -14.99
C ARG A 107 -8.82 -23.08 -13.59
N PRO A 108 -9.47 -21.91 -13.43
CA PRO A 108 -9.80 -21.37 -12.12
C PRO A 108 -10.70 -22.28 -11.31
N PHE A 109 -10.41 -22.42 -10.01
CA PHE A 109 -11.24 -23.15 -9.07
C PHE A 109 -12.48 -22.35 -8.65
N ASP A 110 -13.47 -23.02 -8.08
CA ASP A 110 -14.68 -22.36 -7.56
C ASP A 110 -14.38 -21.38 -6.43
N SER A 111 -13.35 -21.65 -5.61
CA SER A 111 -12.85 -20.69 -4.61
C SER A 111 -12.39 -19.39 -5.25
N GLN A 112 -11.68 -19.44 -6.39
CA GLN A 112 -11.21 -18.29 -7.12
C GLN A 112 -12.36 -17.51 -7.79
N LEU A 113 -13.34 -18.22 -8.37
CA LEU A 113 -14.56 -17.58 -8.91
C LEU A 113 -15.38 -16.91 -7.79
N THR A 114 -15.49 -17.56 -6.63
CA THR A 114 -16.14 -16.99 -5.44
C THR A 114 -15.43 -15.70 -5.01
N CYS A 115 -14.09 -15.73 -4.93
CA CYS A 115 -13.30 -14.58 -4.58
C CYS A 115 -13.46 -13.45 -5.61
N ALA A 116 -13.43 -13.76 -6.91
CA ALA A 116 -13.66 -12.78 -7.97
C ALA A 116 -15.03 -12.09 -7.83
N ALA A 117 -16.08 -12.82 -7.51
CA ALA A 117 -17.41 -12.26 -7.25
C ALA A 117 -17.44 -11.37 -6.00
N VAL A 118 -16.66 -11.70 -4.94
CA VAL A 118 -16.48 -10.86 -3.76
C VAL A 118 -15.80 -9.55 -4.11
N LEU A 119 -14.71 -9.60 -4.91
CA LEU A 119 -13.98 -8.42 -5.35
C LEU A 119 -14.83 -7.52 -6.26
N LEU A 120 -15.57 -8.10 -7.21
CA LEU A 120 -16.53 -7.37 -8.05
C LEU A 120 -17.62 -6.68 -7.22
N ALA A 121 -17.98 -7.23 -6.06
CA ALA A 121 -18.91 -6.61 -5.14
C ALA A 121 -18.32 -5.40 -4.37
N GLY A 122 -17.05 -5.04 -4.60
CA GLY A 122 -16.37 -3.99 -3.83
C GLY A 122 -16.19 -4.39 -2.37
N ARG A 123 -15.71 -5.61 -2.10
CA ARG A 123 -15.52 -6.14 -0.75
C ARG A 123 -14.09 -6.62 -0.55
N MET A 124 -13.75 -6.87 0.71
CA MET A 124 -12.51 -7.53 1.10
C MET A 124 -12.69 -9.05 1.08
N ALA A 125 -11.85 -9.75 0.36
CA ALA A 125 -11.80 -11.21 0.35
C ALA A 125 -10.68 -11.72 1.26
N GLU A 126 -11.02 -12.59 2.20
CA GLU A 126 -10.02 -13.38 2.93
C GLU A 126 -9.82 -14.70 2.18
N MET A 127 -8.68 -14.80 1.49
CA MET A 127 -8.28 -15.95 0.68
C MET A 127 -6.89 -16.40 1.10
N GLN A 128 -6.75 -17.66 1.50
CA GLN A 128 -5.49 -18.18 2.03
C GLN A 128 -4.34 -18.05 1.02
N THR A 129 -3.12 -17.97 1.55
CA THR A 129 -1.90 -17.97 0.73
C THR A 129 -1.80 -19.29 -0.06
N GLY A 130 -1.35 -19.20 -1.32
CA GLY A 130 -1.26 -20.38 -2.20
C GLY A 130 -2.57 -20.76 -2.93
N GLU A 131 -3.69 -20.08 -2.67
CA GLU A 131 -4.98 -20.32 -3.36
C GLU A 131 -5.08 -19.61 -4.73
N GLY A 132 -4.03 -18.93 -5.19
CA GLY A 132 -3.98 -18.30 -6.52
C GLY A 132 -4.62 -16.90 -6.56
N LYS A 133 -4.27 -16.02 -5.61
CA LYS A 133 -4.74 -14.63 -5.54
C LYS A 133 -4.48 -13.85 -6.83
N SER A 134 -3.28 -13.97 -7.44
CA SER A 134 -2.94 -13.27 -8.68
C SER A 134 -3.88 -13.62 -9.86
N LEU A 135 -4.23 -14.91 -10.02
CA LEU A 135 -5.21 -15.33 -11.04
C LEU A 135 -6.60 -14.76 -10.74
N THR A 136 -6.99 -14.74 -9.47
CA THR A 136 -8.28 -14.17 -9.03
C THR A 136 -8.38 -12.68 -9.32
N ALA A 137 -7.30 -11.92 -9.05
CA ALA A 137 -7.20 -10.51 -9.43
C ALA A 137 -7.36 -10.32 -10.94
N ALA A 138 -6.68 -11.14 -11.74
CA ALA A 138 -6.75 -11.08 -13.19
C ALA A 138 -8.16 -11.38 -13.72
N ILE A 139 -8.85 -12.39 -13.20
CA ILE A 139 -10.26 -12.70 -13.54
C ILE A 139 -11.15 -11.49 -13.24
N THR A 140 -10.99 -10.93 -12.04
CA THR A 140 -11.78 -9.76 -11.61
C THR A 140 -11.51 -8.55 -12.49
N ALA A 141 -10.23 -8.26 -12.78
CA ALA A 141 -9.81 -7.17 -13.64
C ALA A 141 -10.32 -7.35 -15.07
N CYS A 142 -10.26 -8.56 -15.61
CA CYS A 142 -10.78 -8.90 -16.93
C CYS A 142 -12.28 -8.59 -17.05
N LEU A 143 -13.07 -9.06 -16.07
CA LEU A 143 -14.53 -8.80 -16.02
C LEU A 143 -14.85 -7.32 -15.92
N ALA A 144 -14.17 -6.59 -15.05
CA ALA A 144 -14.37 -5.17 -14.87
C ALA A 144 -13.95 -4.37 -16.12
N ALA A 145 -12.77 -4.66 -16.68
CA ALA A 145 -12.26 -3.99 -17.87
C ALA A 145 -13.11 -4.24 -19.12
N SER A 146 -13.68 -5.45 -19.25
CA SER A 146 -14.62 -5.77 -20.35
C SER A 146 -15.91 -4.94 -20.31
N SER A 147 -16.26 -4.35 -19.18
CA SER A 147 -17.39 -3.39 -19.07
C SER A 147 -17.01 -1.96 -19.46
N GLY A 148 -15.74 -1.70 -19.80
CA GLY A 148 -15.20 -0.36 -20.07
C GLY A 148 -14.63 0.35 -18.84
N THR A 149 -14.54 -0.32 -17.67
CA THR A 149 -14.01 0.26 -16.43
C THR A 149 -12.49 0.14 -16.42
N ALA A 150 -11.77 1.24 -16.19
CA ALA A 150 -10.33 1.19 -15.96
C ALA A 150 -10.03 0.54 -14.61
N VAL A 151 -9.06 -0.37 -14.57
CA VAL A 151 -8.73 -1.14 -13.36
C VAL A 151 -7.27 -0.92 -13.00
N HIS A 152 -7.03 -0.60 -11.73
CA HIS A 152 -5.70 -0.64 -11.12
C HIS A 152 -5.60 -1.90 -10.24
N VAL A 153 -4.64 -2.77 -10.54
CA VAL A 153 -4.27 -3.90 -9.69
C VAL A 153 -3.04 -3.48 -8.88
N VAL A 154 -3.24 -3.32 -7.58
CA VAL A 154 -2.22 -2.78 -6.69
C VAL A 154 -1.50 -3.90 -5.97
N THR A 155 -0.18 -3.93 -6.10
CA THR A 155 0.73 -4.92 -5.49
C THR A 155 1.70 -4.23 -4.52
N VAL A 156 2.48 -5.03 -3.78
CA VAL A 156 3.39 -4.50 -2.75
C VAL A 156 4.75 -4.07 -3.29
N ASN A 157 5.21 -4.59 -4.45
CA ASN A 157 6.49 -4.23 -5.04
C ASN A 157 6.47 -4.24 -6.58
N ASP A 158 7.50 -3.65 -7.19
CA ASP A 158 7.64 -3.47 -8.63
C ASP A 158 7.77 -4.80 -9.37
N TYR A 159 8.49 -5.76 -8.79
CA TYR A 159 8.67 -7.09 -9.38
C TYR A 159 7.32 -7.82 -9.56
N LEU A 160 6.46 -7.79 -8.55
CA LEU A 160 5.13 -8.40 -8.65
C LEU A 160 4.24 -7.68 -9.66
N ALA A 161 4.33 -6.35 -9.74
CA ALA A 161 3.56 -5.56 -10.70
C ALA A 161 3.90 -5.94 -12.15
N GLU A 162 5.20 -6.04 -12.48
CA GLU A 162 5.68 -6.43 -13.80
C GLU A 162 5.36 -7.91 -14.09
N ARG A 163 5.77 -8.82 -13.21
CA ARG A 163 5.57 -10.28 -13.36
C ARG A 163 4.10 -10.65 -13.58
N ASP A 164 3.21 -10.12 -12.75
CA ASP A 164 1.79 -10.48 -12.82
C ASP A 164 1.09 -9.84 -14.04
N ALA A 165 1.50 -8.64 -14.44
CA ALA A 165 1.04 -8.03 -15.69
C ALA A 165 1.41 -8.87 -16.90
N GLU A 166 2.67 -9.30 -16.99
CA GLU A 166 3.18 -10.14 -18.10
C GLU A 166 2.54 -11.52 -18.11
N LYS A 167 2.49 -12.19 -16.95
CA LYS A 167 1.92 -13.53 -16.80
C LYS A 167 0.45 -13.58 -17.19
N MET A 168 -0.33 -12.53 -16.91
CA MET A 168 -1.78 -12.47 -17.18
C MET A 168 -2.11 -11.81 -18.52
N ALA A 169 -1.12 -11.21 -19.21
CA ALA A 169 -1.30 -10.56 -20.52
C ALA A 169 -2.01 -11.44 -21.57
N PRO A 170 -1.71 -12.76 -21.70
CA PRO A 170 -2.39 -13.60 -22.68
C PRO A 170 -3.90 -13.71 -22.46
N LEU A 171 -4.38 -13.73 -21.21
CA LEU A 171 -5.79 -13.72 -20.88
C LEU A 171 -6.45 -12.39 -21.28
N PHE A 172 -5.81 -11.27 -20.97
CA PHE A 172 -6.34 -9.95 -21.30
C PHE A 172 -6.37 -9.72 -22.83
N ALA A 173 -5.29 -10.06 -23.52
CA ALA A 173 -5.19 -9.95 -24.97
C ALA A 173 -6.24 -10.81 -25.69
N PHE A 174 -6.59 -11.98 -25.14
CA PHE A 174 -7.65 -12.81 -25.67
C PHE A 174 -8.98 -12.06 -25.80
N PHE A 175 -9.31 -11.21 -24.83
CA PHE A 175 -10.51 -10.36 -24.87
C PHE A 175 -10.26 -8.97 -25.49
N GLY A 176 -9.11 -8.74 -26.15
CA GLY A 176 -8.78 -7.43 -26.72
C GLY A 176 -8.53 -6.34 -25.70
N LEU A 177 -8.33 -6.72 -24.42
CA LEU A 177 -7.98 -5.79 -23.35
C LEU A 177 -6.47 -5.53 -23.33
N THR A 178 -6.10 -4.28 -23.02
CA THR A 178 -4.70 -3.90 -22.93
C THR A 178 -4.25 -3.84 -21.48
N VAL A 179 -3.05 -4.33 -21.19
CA VAL A 179 -2.42 -4.27 -19.86
C VAL A 179 -1.15 -3.44 -19.92
N GLY A 180 -0.86 -2.76 -18.83
CA GLY A 180 0.40 -2.08 -18.57
C GLY A 180 0.79 -2.24 -17.11
N PHE A 181 2.02 -1.87 -16.79
CA PHE A 181 2.51 -1.82 -15.42
C PHE A 181 3.26 -0.53 -15.16
N ILE A 182 3.35 -0.15 -13.89
CA ILE A 182 4.09 1.02 -13.40
C ILE A 182 5.12 0.52 -12.38
N ILE A 183 6.37 0.85 -12.63
CA ILE A 183 7.51 0.57 -11.75
C ILE A 183 8.32 1.84 -11.52
N THR A 184 9.16 1.80 -10.51
CA THR A 184 10.09 2.88 -10.17
C THR A 184 11.00 3.22 -11.35
N GLY A 185 11.28 4.50 -11.58
CA GLY A 185 12.18 4.97 -12.64
C GLY A 185 11.53 5.23 -14.00
N MET A 186 10.26 4.86 -14.22
CA MET A 186 9.56 5.15 -15.47
C MET A 186 9.34 6.66 -15.67
N SER A 187 9.54 7.11 -16.91
CA SER A 187 9.28 8.50 -17.32
C SER A 187 7.78 8.84 -17.27
N PRO A 188 7.40 10.13 -17.18
CA PRO A 188 6.00 10.54 -17.19
C PRO A 188 5.22 10.07 -18.44
N ASP A 189 5.87 10.01 -19.60
CA ASP A 189 5.24 9.55 -20.84
C ASP A 189 4.96 8.05 -20.85
N GLU A 190 5.88 7.24 -20.33
CA GLU A 190 5.68 5.80 -20.15
C GLU A 190 4.55 5.53 -19.16
N ARG A 191 4.51 6.26 -18.04
CA ARG A 191 3.42 6.18 -17.05
C ARG A 191 2.07 6.51 -17.67
N ARG A 192 1.95 7.61 -18.44
CA ARG A 192 0.70 7.97 -19.14
C ARG A 192 0.25 6.86 -20.10
N ARG A 193 1.20 6.28 -20.84
CA ARG A 193 0.90 5.14 -21.74
C ARG A 193 0.41 3.92 -20.95
N ALA A 194 1.02 3.61 -19.82
CA ALA A 194 0.61 2.49 -18.97
C ALA A 194 -0.77 2.74 -18.35
N TYR A 195 -1.03 3.92 -17.79
CA TYR A 195 -2.36 4.27 -17.26
C TYR A 195 -3.45 4.41 -18.33
N SER A 196 -3.09 4.58 -19.61
CA SER A 196 -4.04 4.58 -20.71
C SER A 196 -4.58 3.18 -21.05
N ARG A 197 -3.96 2.11 -20.53
CA ARG A 197 -4.39 0.73 -20.75
C ARG A 197 -5.69 0.40 -20.00
N SER A 198 -6.36 -0.68 -20.41
CA SER A 198 -7.59 -1.15 -19.75
C SER A 198 -7.34 -1.57 -18.29
N ILE A 199 -6.18 -2.19 -18.07
CA ILE A 199 -5.73 -2.71 -16.78
C ILE A 199 -4.31 -2.22 -16.54
N THR A 200 -4.02 -1.67 -15.34
CA THR A 200 -2.68 -1.23 -14.96
C THR A 200 -2.29 -1.87 -13.64
N TYR A 201 -1.21 -2.63 -13.65
CA TYR A 201 -0.56 -3.13 -12.44
C TYR A 201 0.40 -2.07 -11.91
N CYS A 202 0.41 -1.83 -10.61
CA CYS A 202 1.26 -0.81 -10.00
C CYS A 202 1.47 -1.08 -8.52
N THR A 203 2.51 -0.48 -7.94
CA THR A 203 2.65 -0.48 -6.50
C THR A 203 1.79 0.62 -5.88
N ASN A 204 1.42 0.43 -4.62
CA ASN A 204 0.70 1.43 -3.83
C ASN A 204 1.45 2.77 -3.79
N LYS A 205 2.79 2.75 -3.65
CA LYS A 205 3.64 3.94 -3.57
C LYS A 205 3.60 4.73 -4.87
N GLU A 206 3.94 4.09 -5.99
CA GLU A 206 4.00 4.72 -7.31
C GLU A 206 2.63 5.33 -7.69
N LEU A 207 1.56 4.59 -7.46
CA LEU A 207 0.20 5.03 -7.75
C LEU A 207 -0.19 6.30 -6.96
N VAL A 208 0.15 6.35 -5.67
CA VAL A 208 -0.16 7.54 -4.84
C VAL A 208 0.74 8.72 -5.18
N PHE A 209 2.03 8.50 -5.48
CA PHE A 209 2.89 9.59 -5.93
C PHE A 209 2.45 10.17 -7.27
N ASP A 210 2.02 9.34 -8.22
CA ASP A 210 1.49 9.81 -9.49
C ASP A 210 0.19 10.60 -9.30
N TYR A 211 -0.68 10.18 -8.38
CA TYR A 211 -1.86 10.95 -7.98
C TYR A 211 -1.47 12.32 -7.37
N LEU A 212 -0.45 12.37 -6.49
CA LEU A 212 0.01 13.63 -5.91
C LEU A 212 0.60 14.57 -6.97
N LYS A 213 1.37 14.04 -7.94
CA LYS A 213 1.88 14.83 -9.08
C LYS A 213 0.74 15.45 -9.88
N ASP A 214 -0.29 14.68 -10.18
CA ASP A 214 -1.48 15.16 -10.87
C ASP A 214 -2.22 16.24 -10.07
N ARG A 215 -2.34 16.07 -8.75
CA ARG A 215 -2.95 17.08 -7.87
C ARG A 215 -2.17 18.38 -7.86
N VAL A 216 -0.84 18.32 -7.84
CA VAL A 216 0.03 19.51 -7.95
C VAL A 216 -0.13 20.18 -9.32
N ALA A 217 -0.17 19.41 -10.41
CA ALA A 217 -0.37 19.91 -11.76
C ALA A 217 -1.72 20.62 -11.94
N VAL A 218 -2.76 20.16 -11.25
CA VAL A 218 -4.11 20.76 -11.29
C VAL A 218 -4.22 22.01 -10.40
N GLY A 219 -3.40 22.09 -9.34
CA GLY A 219 -3.39 23.19 -8.39
C GLY A 219 -4.44 23.08 -7.26
N PRO A 220 -4.39 23.98 -6.26
CA PRO A 220 -5.19 23.91 -5.02
C PRO A 220 -6.71 23.98 -5.21
N GLY A 221 -7.18 24.58 -6.29
CA GLY A 221 -8.62 24.76 -6.58
C GLY A 221 -9.27 23.59 -7.30
N GLY A 222 -8.49 22.58 -7.73
CA GLY A 222 -8.96 21.59 -8.68
C GLY A 222 -9.25 22.21 -10.07
N ALA A 223 -9.53 21.38 -11.06
CA ALA A 223 -9.99 21.91 -12.35
C ALA A 223 -11.39 22.54 -12.15
N SER A 224 -11.54 23.82 -12.47
CA SER A 224 -12.84 24.48 -12.38
C SER A 224 -13.81 23.83 -13.36
N LYS A 225 -15.13 23.92 -13.08
CA LYS A 225 -16.16 23.46 -14.03
C LYS A 225 -15.98 24.08 -15.41
N ALA A 226 -15.50 25.33 -15.46
CA ALA A 226 -15.20 26.04 -16.69
C ALA A 226 -14.01 25.42 -17.44
N GLN A 227 -12.98 24.99 -16.75
CA GLN A 227 -11.82 24.28 -17.36
C GLN A 227 -12.21 22.90 -17.88
N ILE A 228 -13.07 22.17 -17.17
CA ILE A 228 -13.60 20.88 -17.62
C ILE A 228 -14.49 21.08 -18.85
N ALA A 229 -15.39 22.07 -18.81
CA ALA A 229 -16.25 22.42 -19.94
C ALA A 229 -15.43 22.90 -21.14
N ALA A 230 -14.43 23.73 -20.96
CA ALA A 230 -13.53 24.17 -22.02
C ALA A 230 -12.77 23.00 -22.66
N ARG A 231 -12.33 22.01 -21.87
CA ARG A 231 -11.72 20.78 -22.40
C ARG A 231 -12.65 19.99 -23.30
N VAL A 232 -13.92 19.85 -22.88
CA VAL A 232 -14.95 19.13 -23.66
C VAL A 232 -15.34 19.89 -24.92
N LEU A 233 -15.50 21.21 -24.83
CA LEU A 233 -15.98 22.04 -25.94
C LEU A 233 -14.89 22.41 -26.96
N LEU A 234 -13.64 22.57 -26.53
CA LEU A 234 -12.55 23.03 -27.39
C LEU A 234 -11.71 21.89 -27.99
N GLY A 235 -12.16 20.66 -27.87
CA GLY A 235 -11.60 19.51 -28.61
C GLY A 235 -10.09 19.28 -28.39
N GLY A 236 -9.55 19.61 -27.20
CA GLY A 236 -8.13 19.39 -26.94
C GLY A 236 -7.31 20.61 -26.56
N ALA A 237 -7.90 21.67 -26.01
CA ALA A 237 -7.09 22.67 -25.29
C ALA A 237 -6.30 21.93 -24.19
N ARG A 238 -4.97 21.98 -24.30
CA ARG A 238 -4.02 21.31 -23.40
C ARG A 238 -4.25 21.76 -21.96
N GLY A 239 -5.02 20.96 -21.24
CA GLY A 239 -5.00 21.02 -19.77
C GLY A 239 -3.72 20.39 -19.25
N PRO A 240 -3.45 20.45 -17.92
CA PRO A 240 -2.26 19.79 -17.36
C PRO A 240 -2.21 18.33 -17.84
N ASP A 241 -1.02 17.91 -18.27
CA ASP A 241 -0.76 16.53 -18.74
C ASP A 241 -0.82 15.57 -17.54
N LEU A 242 -2.06 15.09 -17.26
CA LEU A 242 -2.29 14.18 -16.15
C LEU A 242 -1.76 12.79 -16.46
N LEU A 243 -1.27 12.10 -15.44
CA LEU A 243 -0.80 10.72 -15.51
C LEU A 243 -1.98 9.75 -15.48
N LEU A 244 -2.89 9.93 -14.51
CA LEU A 244 -4.03 9.06 -14.25
C LEU A 244 -5.25 9.48 -15.08
N ARG A 245 -6.10 8.49 -15.44
CA ARG A 245 -7.41 8.76 -16.10
C ARG A 245 -8.57 8.89 -15.12
N GLY A 246 -8.33 8.58 -13.84
CA GLY A 246 -9.31 8.57 -12.78
C GLY A 246 -9.16 7.36 -11.86
N LEU A 247 -9.87 7.38 -10.75
CA LEU A 247 -9.84 6.34 -9.72
C LEU A 247 -11.11 5.47 -9.79
N HIS A 248 -11.22 4.66 -10.86
CA HIS A 248 -12.43 3.90 -11.14
C HIS A 248 -12.54 2.66 -10.26
N PHE A 249 -11.65 1.68 -10.44
CA PHE A 249 -11.66 0.45 -9.67
C PHE A 249 -10.23 0.05 -9.25
N ALA A 250 -10.01 -0.10 -7.95
CA ALA A 250 -8.78 -0.67 -7.40
C ALA A 250 -9.04 -2.08 -6.85
N ILE A 251 -8.19 -3.02 -7.25
CA ILE A 251 -8.07 -4.35 -6.68
C ILE A 251 -6.72 -4.40 -5.96
N VAL A 252 -6.74 -4.46 -4.63
CA VAL A 252 -5.53 -4.43 -3.81
C VAL A 252 -5.16 -5.85 -3.42
N ASP A 253 -3.99 -6.32 -3.88
CA ASP A 253 -3.40 -7.57 -3.42
C ASP A 253 -2.60 -7.32 -2.13
N GLU A 254 -2.51 -8.32 -1.26
CA GLU A 254 -1.95 -8.20 0.09
C GLU A 254 -2.50 -6.96 0.82
N ALA A 255 -3.84 -6.84 0.81
CA ALA A 255 -4.56 -5.64 1.21
C ALA A 255 -4.37 -5.26 2.70
N ASP A 256 -4.04 -6.18 3.58
CA ASP A 256 -3.69 -5.90 4.97
C ASP A 256 -2.39 -5.09 5.07
N SER A 257 -1.38 -5.39 4.26
CA SER A 257 -0.16 -4.59 4.18
C SER A 257 -0.44 -3.19 3.69
N VAL A 258 -1.05 -3.10 2.52
CA VAL A 258 -1.24 -1.82 1.81
C VAL A 258 -2.22 -0.91 2.56
N LEU A 259 -3.34 -1.46 3.04
CA LEU A 259 -4.43 -0.67 3.62
C LEU A 259 -4.32 -0.47 5.14
N ILE A 260 -3.53 -1.28 5.84
CA ILE A 260 -3.38 -1.20 7.31
C ILE A 260 -1.94 -0.88 7.70
N ASP A 261 -0.97 -1.75 7.39
CA ASP A 261 0.40 -1.61 7.91
C ASP A 261 1.10 -0.36 7.35
N GLU A 262 1.10 -0.18 6.04
CA GLU A 262 1.71 0.97 5.38
C GLU A 262 0.84 2.23 5.47
N ALA A 263 -0.46 2.09 5.75
CA ALA A 263 -1.40 3.19 5.73
C ALA A 263 -1.19 4.25 6.83
N ARG A 264 -0.39 3.94 7.84
CA ARG A 264 -0.07 4.84 8.96
C ARG A 264 0.86 5.99 8.56
N THR A 265 1.71 5.78 7.55
CA THR A 265 2.70 6.77 7.11
C THR A 265 2.12 7.64 5.99
N PRO A 266 2.08 8.97 6.13
CA PRO A 266 1.67 9.85 5.05
C PRO A 266 2.71 9.86 3.93
N LEU A 267 2.25 9.92 2.69
CA LEU A 267 3.08 10.14 1.52
C LEU A 267 3.17 11.65 1.26
N ILE A 268 4.40 12.13 1.09
CA ILE A 268 4.71 13.55 0.94
C ILE A 268 5.46 13.73 -0.37
N LEU A 269 4.91 14.54 -1.26
CA LEU A 269 5.59 15.01 -2.45
C LEU A 269 6.24 16.35 -2.12
N SER A 270 7.55 16.40 -2.22
CA SER A 270 8.33 17.61 -1.95
C SER A 270 9.11 18.04 -3.20
N GLU A 271 9.32 19.33 -3.32
CA GLU A 271 10.22 19.95 -4.30
C GLU A 271 11.44 20.50 -3.57
N LYS A 272 12.59 20.36 -4.19
CA LYS A 272 13.84 20.97 -3.68
C LYS A 272 13.76 22.49 -3.81
N GLY A 273 13.83 23.19 -2.71
CA GLY A 273 13.90 24.66 -2.68
C GLY A 273 15.25 25.18 -3.19
N ARG A 274 15.30 26.46 -3.55
CA ARG A 274 16.56 27.10 -3.94
C ARG A 274 17.34 27.51 -2.68
N PRO A 275 18.57 27.00 -2.45
CA PRO A 275 19.27 27.19 -1.18
C PRO A 275 19.65 28.64 -0.84
N ILE A 276 19.84 29.49 -1.84
CA ILE A 276 20.48 30.79 -1.67
C ILE A 276 19.53 31.91 -1.19
N GLU A 277 18.26 31.87 -1.61
CA GLU A 277 17.27 32.90 -1.21
C GLU A 277 16.69 32.64 0.19
N GLU A 278 16.82 31.42 0.70
CA GLU A 278 16.20 30.96 1.95
C GLU A 278 17.15 31.07 3.17
N ALA A 279 18.48 31.08 2.98
CA ALA A 279 19.45 31.20 4.07
C ALA A 279 19.20 32.45 4.95
N HIS A 280 18.88 33.56 4.32
CA HIS A 280 18.56 34.80 5.03
C HIS A 280 17.26 34.69 5.84
N LEU A 281 16.30 33.86 5.42
CA LEU A 281 15.08 33.64 6.14
C LEU A 281 15.32 32.86 7.45
N PHE A 282 16.13 31.80 7.38
CA PHE A 282 16.47 30.98 8.56
C PHE A 282 17.28 31.77 9.58
N GLN A 283 18.29 32.56 9.13
CA GLN A 283 19.05 33.44 10.01
C GLN A 283 18.13 34.45 10.71
N ARG A 284 17.25 35.10 9.95
CA ARG A 284 16.33 36.09 10.47
C ARG A 284 15.33 35.51 11.46
N ALA A 285 14.84 34.28 11.20
CA ALA A 285 13.96 33.57 12.14
C ALA A 285 14.66 33.30 13.48
N LEU A 286 15.93 32.88 13.45
CA LEU A 286 16.73 32.68 14.66
C LEU A 286 16.99 33.97 15.40
N ASP A 287 17.29 35.07 14.68
CA ASP A 287 17.52 36.38 15.27
C ASP A 287 16.27 36.96 15.95
N ILE A 288 15.09 36.78 15.34
CA ILE A 288 13.83 37.19 15.96
C ILE A 288 13.55 36.28 17.17
N ALA A 289 13.73 34.96 17.04
CA ALA A 289 13.50 34.00 18.12
C ALA A 289 14.36 34.27 19.35
N ARG A 290 15.64 34.67 19.17
CA ARG A 290 16.54 35.04 20.26
C ARG A 290 16.12 36.31 21.01
N ARG A 291 15.27 37.15 20.42
CA ARG A 291 14.76 38.41 21.03
C ARG A 291 13.50 38.22 21.84
N LEU A 292 12.82 37.08 21.67
CA LEU A 292 11.61 36.73 22.43
C LEU A 292 11.99 36.16 23.80
N GLN A 293 11.17 36.45 24.81
CA GLN A 293 11.43 36.11 26.21
C GLN A 293 10.55 34.93 26.67
N ALA A 294 11.19 33.93 27.28
CA ALA A 294 10.48 32.80 27.87
C ALA A 294 9.58 33.26 29.04
N GLY A 295 8.37 32.71 29.12
CA GLY A 295 7.37 33.03 30.13
C GLY A 295 6.48 34.23 29.79
N SER A 296 6.98 35.22 29.02
CA SER A 296 6.15 36.34 28.54
C SER A 296 5.71 36.15 27.09
N ASP A 297 6.64 35.84 26.18
CA ASP A 297 6.37 35.75 24.76
C ASP A 297 6.08 34.31 24.30
N TYR A 298 6.65 33.32 24.97
CA TYR A 298 6.40 31.91 24.70
C TYR A 298 6.53 31.04 25.94
N GLU A 299 5.82 29.91 25.91
CA GLU A 299 5.85 28.88 26.95
C GLU A 299 6.41 27.57 26.37
N ILE A 300 7.25 26.90 27.16
CA ILE A 300 7.82 25.59 26.80
C ILE A 300 7.19 24.54 27.73
N ALA A 301 6.62 23.49 27.14
CA ALA A 301 6.18 22.29 27.83
C ALA A 301 7.19 21.14 27.55
N PRO A 302 8.27 20.99 28.35
CA PRO A 302 9.36 20.05 28.04
C PRO A 302 8.89 18.59 27.97
N ALA A 303 7.91 18.23 28.82
CA ALA A 303 7.37 16.86 28.87
C ALA A 303 6.70 16.41 27.56
N HIS A 304 6.14 17.36 26.81
CA HIS A 304 5.46 17.09 25.53
C HIS A 304 6.27 17.58 24.31
N ARG A 305 7.43 18.20 24.52
CA ARG A 305 8.24 18.85 23.46
C ARG A 305 7.43 19.86 22.64
N GLU A 306 6.52 20.53 23.31
CA GLU A 306 5.69 21.56 22.70
C GLU A 306 6.15 22.95 23.14
N LEU A 307 6.00 23.89 22.21
CA LEU A 307 6.29 25.31 22.43
C LEU A 307 5.14 26.12 21.84
N HIS A 308 4.59 27.01 22.64
CA HIS A 308 3.45 27.83 22.26
C HIS A 308 3.77 29.32 22.44
N LEU A 309 3.48 30.12 21.40
CA LEU A 309 3.53 31.58 21.51
C LEU A 309 2.34 32.09 22.32
N THR A 310 2.60 32.96 23.30
CA THR A 310 1.54 33.65 24.05
C THR A 310 0.87 34.73 23.20
N PRO A 311 -0.29 35.28 23.59
CA PRO A 311 -0.87 36.43 22.92
C PRO A 311 0.08 37.67 22.91
N ALA A 312 0.85 37.88 23.99
CA ALA A 312 1.87 38.94 24.05
C ALA A 312 2.99 38.66 23.05
N GLY A 313 3.50 37.43 23.00
CA GLY A 313 4.55 37.04 22.04
C GLY A 313 4.14 37.20 20.57
N ARG A 314 2.88 36.94 20.23
CA ARG A 314 2.36 37.21 18.89
C ARG A 314 2.37 38.68 18.53
N THR A 315 2.09 39.56 19.49
CA THR A 315 2.16 41.02 19.31
C THR A 315 3.61 41.44 19.14
N THR A 316 4.50 41.00 20.03
CA THR A 316 5.96 41.27 19.93
C THR A 316 6.53 40.81 18.57
N LEU A 317 6.12 39.58 18.14
CA LEU A 317 6.53 39.03 16.86
C LEU A 317 6.02 39.87 15.67
N ALA A 318 4.77 40.35 15.73
CA ALA A 318 4.23 41.22 14.70
C ALA A 318 5.00 42.54 14.59
N ASP A 319 5.40 43.10 15.72
CA ASP A 319 6.22 44.33 15.75
C ASP A 319 7.64 44.11 15.21
N LEU A 320 8.29 43.01 15.60
CA LEU A 320 9.62 42.65 15.13
C LEU A 320 9.67 42.30 13.62
N SER A 321 8.51 41.93 13.07
CA SER A 321 8.37 41.55 11.66
C SER A 321 7.92 42.71 10.75
N ARG A 322 7.71 43.93 11.29
CA ARG A 322 7.29 45.08 10.49
C ARG A 322 8.31 45.43 9.42
N GLY A 323 7.83 45.59 8.18
CA GLY A 323 8.70 45.95 7.04
C GLY A 323 9.48 44.77 6.44
N LEU A 324 9.20 43.54 6.88
CA LEU A 324 9.77 42.34 6.25
C LEU A 324 8.82 41.80 5.19
N ASP A 325 9.37 41.42 4.03
CA ASP A 325 8.61 40.91 2.90
C ASP A 325 8.41 39.36 2.91
N GLY A 326 7.54 38.87 2.05
CA GLY A 326 7.31 37.41 1.83
C GLY A 326 6.53 36.75 2.97
N ILE A 327 7.08 35.68 3.53
CA ILE A 327 6.44 34.86 4.58
C ILE A 327 6.10 35.65 5.85
N TRP A 328 6.82 36.79 6.08
CA TRP A 328 6.63 37.63 7.25
C TRP A 328 5.36 38.47 7.22
N HIS A 329 4.73 38.65 6.06
CA HIS A 329 3.48 39.41 5.93
C HIS A 329 2.29 38.71 6.56
N THR A 330 2.27 37.37 6.53
CA THR A 330 1.14 36.60 7.07
C THR A 330 1.39 36.26 8.54
N ALA A 331 0.37 36.40 9.38
CA ALA A 331 0.45 36.01 10.80
C ALA A 331 0.84 34.53 10.94
N GLU A 332 0.19 33.67 10.17
CA GLU A 332 0.41 32.22 10.20
C GLU A 332 1.84 31.85 9.78
N GLY A 333 2.38 32.47 8.71
CA GLY A 333 3.73 32.19 8.24
C GLY A 333 4.80 32.59 9.24
N ARG A 334 4.75 33.81 9.77
CA ARG A 334 5.73 34.28 10.77
C ARG A 334 5.67 33.53 12.07
N GLU A 335 4.45 33.21 12.59
CA GLU A 335 4.27 32.45 13.82
C GLU A 335 4.82 31.02 13.67
N GLN A 336 4.52 30.36 12.57
CA GLN A 336 5.03 29.02 12.29
C GLN A 336 6.55 29.00 12.22
N PHE A 337 7.15 29.95 11.47
CA PHE A 337 8.59 29.96 11.22
C PHE A 337 9.40 30.30 12.47
N VAL A 338 8.93 31.26 13.27
CA VAL A 338 9.58 31.62 14.54
C VAL A 338 9.35 30.56 15.61
N SER A 339 8.19 29.90 15.65
CA SER A 339 7.99 28.75 16.53
C SER A 339 8.97 27.62 16.24
N GLN A 340 9.26 27.32 14.96
CA GLN A 340 10.28 26.34 14.60
C GLN A 340 11.70 26.81 15.01
N ALA A 341 12.01 28.10 14.88
CA ALA A 341 13.28 28.66 15.33
C ALA A 341 13.45 28.55 16.84
N LEU A 342 12.40 28.85 17.62
CA LEU A 342 12.39 28.65 19.08
C LEU A 342 12.57 27.17 19.45
N ARG A 343 11.92 26.26 18.73
CA ARG A 343 12.12 24.80 18.92
C ARG A 343 13.55 24.39 18.66
N ALA A 344 14.17 24.87 17.56
CA ALA A 344 15.56 24.61 17.23
C ALA A 344 16.52 25.07 18.33
N LEU A 345 16.21 26.22 18.96
CA LEU A 345 17.05 26.80 20.01
C LEU A 345 16.91 26.07 21.35
N HIS A 346 15.69 25.68 21.73
CA HIS A 346 15.38 25.27 23.11
C HIS A 346 15.04 23.78 23.27
N LEU A 347 14.58 23.09 22.23
CA LEU A 347 14.15 21.70 22.32
C LEU A 347 15.10 20.71 21.62
N PHE A 348 16.00 21.19 20.76
CA PHE A 348 16.95 20.34 20.05
C PHE A 348 18.38 20.68 20.44
N HIS A 349 19.03 19.72 21.12
CA HIS A 349 20.38 19.87 21.68
C HIS A 349 21.37 18.97 20.95
N ARG A 350 22.56 19.55 20.69
CA ARG A 350 23.69 18.82 20.13
C ARG A 350 24.08 17.66 21.05
N ASP A 351 24.53 16.56 20.46
CA ASP A 351 24.96 15.31 21.11
C ASP A 351 23.86 14.54 21.85
N GLN A 352 22.62 15.04 21.83
CA GLN A 352 21.41 14.34 22.30
C GLN A 352 20.47 13.99 21.15
N HIS A 353 20.12 14.96 20.33
CA HIS A 353 19.16 14.81 19.25
C HIS A 353 19.83 14.78 17.87
N TYR A 354 21.02 15.34 17.77
CA TYR A 354 21.82 15.39 16.54
C TYR A 354 23.31 15.53 16.87
N LEU A 355 24.13 15.16 15.91
CA LEU A 355 25.57 15.48 15.90
C LEU A 355 25.91 16.28 14.65
N VAL A 356 27.02 17.00 14.72
CA VAL A 356 27.59 17.74 13.59
C VAL A 356 28.84 17.02 13.13
N ALA A 357 28.83 16.53 11.88
CA ALA A 357 29.97 15.89 11.22
C ALA A 357 30.00 16.30 9.75
N ASP A 358 31.18 16.49 9.17
CA ASP A 358 31.38 16.83 7.77
C ASP A 358 30.56 18.06 7.32
N ASP A 359 30.49 19.09 8.17
CA ASP A 359 29.72 20.31 7.95
C ASP A 359 28.19 20.08 7.74
N LYS A 360 27.66 18.99 8.31
CA LYS A 360 26.26 18.61 8.23
C LYS A 360 25.69 18.20 9.59
N VAL A 361 24.40 18.41 9.75
CA VAL A 361 23.64 17.93 10.90
C VAL A 361 23.12 16.51 10.63
N HIS A 362 23.42 15.58 11.51
CA HIS A 362 22.96 14.19 11.46
C HIS A 362 22.05 13.89 12.63
N ILE A 363 20.84 13.40 12.36
CA ILE A 363 19.86 13.04 13.40
C ILE A 363 20.33 11.79 14.15
N ILE A 364 20.21 11.81 15.47
CA ILE A 364 20.43 10.67 16.35
C ILE A 364 19.07 10.08 16.73
N ASP A 365 18.93 8.77 16.61
CA ASP A 365 17.79 8.02 17.16
C ASP A 365 17.91 7.98 18.69
N GLU A 366 16.96 8.55 19.38
CA GLU A 366 16.96 8.68 20.84
C GLU A 366 16.89 7.32 21.58
N PHE A 367 16.35 6.28 20.92
CA PHE A 367 16.23 4.96 21.52
C PHE A 367 17.46 4.10 21.30
N THR A 368 18.10 4.23 20.14
CA THR A 368 19.25 3.39 19.76
C THR A 368 20.59 4.11 19.85
N GLY A 369 20.60 5.45 19.96
CA GLY A 369 21.81 6.27 19.92
C GLY A 369 22.53 6.26 18.56
N ARG A 370 21.91 5.71 17.51
CA ARG A 370 22.51 5.57 16.18
C ARG A 370 22.16 6.76 15.29
N ILE A 371 23.08 7.12 14.41
CA ILE A 371 22.82 8.10 13.35
C ILE A 371 21.79 7.54 12.39
N LEU A 372 20.79 8.36 12.03
CA LEU A 372 19.78 8.06 11.02
C LEU A 372 20.18 8.71 9.69
N PRO A 373 20.89 8.00 8.79
CA PRO A 373 21.38 8.60 7.55
C PRO A 373 20.23 8.98 6.62
N GLY A 374 20.34 10.16 5.99
CA GLY A 374 19.39 10.64 5.00
C GLY A 374 18.03 11.11 5.56
N ARG A 375 17.85 11.17 6.88
CA ARG A 375 16.66 11.75 7.51
C ARG A 375 16.88 13.23 7.82
N THR A 376 15.82 14.02 7.65
CA THR A 376 15.78 15.46 7.98
C THR A 376 14.50 15.75 8.76
N TRP A 377 14.55 16.74 9.65
CA TRP A 377 13.34 17.28 10.27
C TRP A 377 12.55 18.11 9.28
N GLU A 378 11.23 18.08 9.44
CA GLU A 378 10.29 18.76 8.56
C GLU A 378 10.15 20.26 8.87
N GLN A 379 9.46 20.99 7.97
CA GLN A 379 9.04 22.37 8.15
C GLN A 379 10.18 23.37 8.42
N GLY A 380 11.37 23.14 7.85
CA GLY A 380 12.53 24.05 7.99
C GLY A 380 13.30 23.89 9.30
N LEU A 381 12.88 22.99 10.21
CA LEU A 381 13.56 22.77 11.48
C LEU A 381 15.00 22.29 11.29
N HIS A 382 15.24 21.41 10.29
CA HIS A 382 16.59 20.91 10.00
C HIS A 382 17.52 22.04 9.60
N GLN A 383 17.11 22.89 8.68
CA GLN A 383 17.87 24.05 8.23
C GLN A 383 18.06 25.11 9.32
N LEU A 384 17.09 25.27 10.21
CA LEU A 384 17.23 26.13 11.39
C LEU A 384 18.30 25.60 12.36
N ILE A 385 18.42 24.29 12.51
CA ILE A 385 19.48 23.67 13.32
C ILE A 385 20.84 23.79 12.61
N GLU A 386 20.92 23.54 11.29
CA GLU A 386 22.12 23.76 10.49
C GLU A 386 22.60 25.21 10.60
N GLN A 387 21.69 26.17 10.47
CA GLN A 387 21.98 27.60 10.63
C GLN A 387 22.39 27.95 12.06
N LYS A 388 21.79 27.34 13.07
CA LYS A 388 22.17 27.49 14.49
C LYS A 388 23.60 27.03 14.75
N GLU A 389 24.02 25.93 14.13
CA GLU A 389 25.34 25.32 14.27
C GLU A 389 26.38 25.88 13.28
N GLY A 390 25.97 26.76 12.35
CA GLY A 390 26.85 27.34 11.33
C GLY A 390 27.29 26.36 10.24
N CYS A 391 26.51 25.26 10.03
CA CYS A 391 26.76 24.29 8.97
C CYS A 391 26.26 24.77 7.61
N SER A 392 26.73 24.14 6.55
CA SER A 392 26.17 24.30 5.21
C SER A 392 24.69 23.89 5.22
N LEU A 393 23.81 24.75 4.70
CA LEU A 393 22.39 24.48 4.65
C LEU A 393 22.09 23.37 3.65
N SER A 394 21.41 22.35 4.11
CA SER A 394 20.81 21.33 3.24
C SER A 394 19.66 21.92 2.43
N GLU A 395 19.39 21.34 1.26
CA GLU A 395 18.28 21.78 0.43
C GLU A 395 16.95 21.68 1.22
N TYR A 396 16.23 22.80 1.31
CA TYR A 396 14.91 22.83 1.94
C TYR A 396 13.90 22.14 1.04
N ASN A 397 13.29 21.09 1.56
CA ASN A 397 12.23 20.39 0.85
C ASN A 397 10.90 21.09 1.11
N ARG A 398 10.40 21.84 0.14
CA ARG A 398 9.05 22.41 0.18
C ARG A 398 8.03 21.32 -0.08
N THR A 399 7.17 21.02 0.89
CA THR A 399 6.05 20.10 0.69
C THR A 399 5.04 20.68 -0.29
N LEU A 400 4.89 20.06 -1.45
CA LEU A 400 3.92 20.43 -2.46
C LEU A 400 2.54 19.83 -2.20
N ALA A 401 2.51 18.56 -1.83
CA ALA A 401 1.27 17.83 -1.53
C ALA A 401 1.55 16.67 -0.57
N ARG A 402 0.55 16.31 0.23
CA ARG A 402 0.59 15.13 1.11
C ARG A 402 -0.76 14.43 1.13
N ILE A 403 -0.73 13.10 1.26
CA ILE A 403 -1.93 12.28 1.44
C ILE A 403 -1.57 11.01 2.20
N THR A 404 -2.51 10.47 2.98
CA THR A 404 -2.38 9.12 3.54
C THR A 404 -3.00 8.10 2.58
N TYR A 405 -2.52 6.84 2.62
CA TYR A 405 -3.14 5.76 1.84
C TYR A 405 -4.64 5.64 2.14
N GLN A 406 -5.04 5.82 3.40
CA GLN A 406 -6.43 5.79 3.82
C GLN A 406 -7.29 6.80 3.05
N ARG A 407 -6.86 8.05 2.98
CA ARG A 407 -7.57 9.10 2.23
C ARG A 407 -7.54 8.87 0.73
N PHE A 408 -6.44 8.34 0.20
CA PHE A 408 -6.29 8.06 -1.22
C PHE A 408 -7.22 6.93 -1.68
N PHE A 409 -7.15 5.74 -1.06
CA PHE A 409 -7.92 4.58 -1.50
C PHE A 409 -9.44 4.79 -1.33
N ARG A 410 -9.88 5.61 -0.39
CA ARG A 410 -11.29 6.01 -0.25
C ARG A 410 -11.82 6.83 -1.44
N ARG A 411 -10.94 7.37 -2.29
CA ARG A 411 -11.31 8.13 -3.49
C ARG A 411 -11.69 7.26 -4.68
N TYR A 412 -11.40 5.97 -4.63
CA TYR A 412 -11.85 5.05 -5.68
C TYR A 412 -13.36 4.93 -5.70
N LEU A 413 -13.95 4.91 -6.91
CA LEU A 413 -15.39 4.64 -7.07
C LEU A 413 -15.74 3.24 -6.59
N ARG A 414 -14.85 2.28 -6.86
CA ARG A 414 -14.91 0.92 -6.34
C ARG A 414 -13.55 0.52 -5.82
N LEU A 415 -13.52 0.07 -4.58
CA LEU A 415 -12.35 -0.48 -3.92
C LEU A 415 -12.65 -1.91 -3.53
N SER A 416 -11.71 -2.81 -3.77
CA SER A 416 -11.72 -4.17 -3.24
C SER A 416 -10.29 -4.60 -2.91
N GLY A 417 -10.15 -5.64 -2.12
CA GLY A 417 -8.86 -6.18 -1.78
C GLY A 417 -8.94 -7.63 -1.36
N MET A 418 -7.80 -8.28 -1.34
CA MET A 418 -7.68 -9.67 -0.89
C MET A 418 -6.40 -9.85 -0.08
N THR A 419 -6.47 -10.71 0.92
CA THR A 419 -5.34 -11.12 1.76
C THR A 419 -5.67 -12.42 2.47
N GLY A 420 -4.67 -13.12 2.98
CA GLY A 420 -4.85 -14.32 3.80
C GLY A 420 -5.24 -14.03 5.25
N THR A 421 -5.14 -12.80 5.72
CA THR A 421 -5.24 -12.38 7.12
C THR A 421 -6.24 -11.23 7.35
N ALA A 422 -7.32 -11.20 6.56
CA ALA A 422 -8.31 -10.11 6.61
C ALA A 422 -9.19 -10.12 7.86
N ARG A 423 -9.37 -11.27 8.52
CA ARG A 423 -10.28 -11.43 9.65
C ARG A 423 -9.86 -10.60 10.86
N GLU A 424 -8.57 -10.59 11.15
CA GLU A 424 -7.98 -9.90 12.30
C GLU A 424 -8.13 -8.38 12.19
N VAL A 425 -8.09 -7.85 10.97
CA VAL A 425 -8.21 -6.41 10.68
C VAL A 425 -9.58 -6.01 10.09
N ALA A 426 -10.54 -6.93 10.07
CA ALA A 426 -11.85 -6.73 9.44
C ALA A 426 -12.62 -5.52 10.00
N ALA A 427 -12.48 -5.26 11.31
CA ALA A 427 -13.12 -4.12 11.96
C ALA A 427 -12.52 -2.78 11.48
N GLU A 428 -11.20 -2.69 11.39
CA GLU A 428 -10.48 -1.51 10.94
C GLU A 428 -10.73 -1.25 9.45
N ILE A 429 -10.62 -2.29 8.60
CA ILE A 429 -10.93 -2.21 7.17
C ILE A 429 -12.35 -1.70 6.93
N ARG A 430 -13.30 -2.19 7.72
CA ARG A 430 -14.70 -1.73 7.61
C ARG A 430 -14.86 -0.29 8.06
N LEU A 431 -14.22 0.10 9.17
CA LEU A 431 -14.34 1.45 9.71
C LEU A 431 -13.70 2.49 8.79
N VAL A 432 -12.50 2.20 8.27
CA VAL A 432 -11.71 3.14 7.48
C VAL A 432 -12.16 3.17 6.02
N TYR A 433 -12.34 2.00 5.39
CA TYR A 433 -12.57 1.89 3.93
C TYR A 433 -14.00 1.49 3.55
N GLU A 434 -14.87 1.25 4.53
CA GLU A 434 -16.26 0.76 4.32
C GLU A 434 -16.32 -0.62 3.61
N LEU A 435 -15.23 -1.39 3.66
CA LEU A 435 -15.16 -2.70 3.05
C LEU A 435 -15.58 -3.80 4.01
N HIS A 436 -16.56 -4.61 3.60
CA HIS A 436 -16.95 -5.80 4.36
C HIS A 436 -16.08 -6.99 3.99
N THR A 437 -15.53 -7.66 5.00
CA THR A 437 -14.70 -8.86 4.81
C THR A 437 -15.56 -10.10 4.60
N VAL A 438 -15.18 -10.89 3.61
CA VAL A 438 -15.80 -12.18 3.26
C VAL A 438 -14.72 -13.26 3.21
N THR A 439 -14.80 -14.25 4.09
CA THR A 439 -13.90 -15.41 4.05
C THR A 439 -14.31 -16.34 2.92
N VAL A 440 -13.39 -16.61 2.03
CA VAL A 440 -13.51 -17.56 0.92
C VAL A 440 -12.99 -18.91 1.38
N PRO A 441 -13.78 -20.00 1.29
CA PRO A 441 -13.28 -21.31 1.67
C PRO A 441 -12.15 -21.75 0.73
N PRO A 442 -11.11 -22.45 1.24
CA PRO A 442 -10.03 -22.97 0.40
C PRO A 442 -10.56 -24.04 -0.56
N ASN A 443 -9.86 -24.20 -1.70
CA ASN A 443 -10.22 -25.22 -2.69
C ASN A 443 -10.10 -26.66 -2.15
N LYS A 444 -9.10 -26.90 -1.29
CA LYS A 444 -8.89 -28.17 -0.59
C LYS A 444 -8.83 -27.94 0.92
N PRO A 445 -9.26 -28.90 1.75
CA PRO A 445 -9.10 -28.79 3.20
C PRO A 445 -7.65 -28.62 3.58
N SER A 446 -7.38 -27.69 4.53
CA SER A 446 -6.02 -27.47 5.05
C SER A 446 -5.50 -28.73 5.73
N ARG A 447 -4.27 -29.12 5.39
CA ARG A 447 -3.52 -30.20 6.05
C ARG A 447 -2.42 -29.67 6.97
N ARG A 448 -2.41 -28.36 7.24
CA ARG A 448 -1.43 -27.74 8.13
C ARG A 448 -1.57 -28.29 9.55
N THR A 449 -0.46 -28.75 10.12
CA THR A 449 -0.36 -29.19 11.50
C THR A 449 0.41 -28.14 12.31
N LEU A 450 -0.18 -27.66 13.39
CA LEU A 450 0.50 -26.74 14.33
C LEU A 450 1.16 -27.59 15.44
N LEU A 451 2.46 -27.44 15.58
CA LEU A 451 3.21 -28.07 16.65
C LEU A 451 3.15 -27.20 17.92
N PRO A 452 3.33 -27.80 19.12
CA PRO A 452 3.33 -27.05 20.37
C PRO A 452 4.44 -25.99 20.40
N THR A 453 4.14 -24.81 20.93
CA THR A 453 5.12 -23.76 21.18
C THR A 453 6.10 -24.19 22.26
N ARG A 454 7.39 -23.99 22.02
CA ARG A 454 8.46 -24.23 22.99
C ARG A 454 8.94 -22.90 23.58
N CYS A 455 8.87 -22.74 24.90
CA CYS A 455 9.43 -21.61 25.61
C CYS A 455 10.83 -21.98 26.12
N LEU A 456 11.83 -21.15 25.80
CA LEU A 456 13.22 -21.37 26.14
C LEU A 456 13.75 -20.24 27.02
N LEU A 457 14.74 -20.49 27.86
CA LEU A 457 15.19 -19.55 28.88
C LEU A 457 16.03 -18.40 28.31
N ASP A 458 16.83 -18.69 27.29
CA ASP A 458 17.71 -17.69 26.67
C ASP A 458 17.80 -17.84 25.14
N GLN A 459 18.39 -16.84 24.51
CA GLN A 459 18.52 -16.79 23.04
C GLN A 459 19.46 -17.90 22.51
N ALA A 460 20.51 -18.25 23.23
CA ALA A 460 21.45 -19.29 22.79
C ALA A 460 20.77 -20.66 22.74
N GLN A 461 19.97 -20.99 23.76
CA GLN A 461 19.13 -22.18 23.73
C GLN A 461 18.12 -22.16 22.60
N LYS A 462 17.49 -20.98 22.33
CA LYS A 462 16.56 -20.80 21.24
C LYS A 462 17.20 -21.14 19.89
N TRP A 463 18.33 -20.57 19.59
CA TRP A 463 19.00 -20.79 18.30
C TRP A 463 19.46 -22.23 18.11
N ARG A 464 19.97 -22.88 19.19
CA ARG A 464 20.30 -24.31 19.15
C ARG A 464 19.08 -25.19 18.93
N ALA A 465 17.97 -24.91 19.58
CA ALA A 465 16.72 -25.66 19.39
C ALA A 465 16.17 -25.50 17.97
N VAL A 466 16.26 -24.31 17.38
CA VAL A 466 15.88 -24.05 15.98
C VAL A 466 16.77 -24.87 15.04
N ALA A 467 18.09 -24.87 15.24
CA ALA A 467 19.02 -25.63 14.41
C ALA A 467 18.77 -27.15 14.51
N GLN A 468 18.51 -27.67 15.70
CA GLN A 468 18.17 -29.09 15.92
C GLN A 468 16.87 -29.49 15.23
N GLU A 469 15.83 -28.66 15.35
CA GLU A 469 14.54 -28.93 14.69
C GLU A 469 14.65 -28.85 13.18
N ALA A 470 15.42 -27.88 12.65
CA ALA A 470 15.71 -27.77 11.22
C ALA A 470 16.46 -29.00 10.70
N ALA A 471 17.49 -29.49 11.44
CA ALA A 471 18.23 -30.70 11.09
C ALA A 471 17.32 -31.92 11.05
N ARG A 472 16.41 -32.06 12.04
CA ARG A 472 15.44 -33.16 12.10
C ARG A 472 14.51 -33.16 10.90
N ALA A 473 13.94 -32.00 10.53
CA ALA A 473 13.03 -31.87 9.42
C ALA A 473 13.74 -32.12 8.06
N LEU A 474 14.96 -31.60 7.89
CA LEU A 474 15.77 -31.87 6.69
C LEU A 474 16.09 -33.36 6.53
N ALA A 475 16.43 -34.06 7.63
CA ALA A 475 16.68 -35.49 7.64
C ALA A 475 15.44 -36.30 7.25
N ALA A 476 14.23 -35.78 7.51
CA ALA A 476 12.96 -36.35 7.07
C ALA A 476 12.60 -35.99 5.60
N GLY A 477 13.47 -35.28 4.88
CA GLY A 477 13.22 -34.86 3.49
C GLY A 477 12.36 -33.60 3.33
N GLN A 478 12.02 -32.93 4.42
CA GLN A 478 11.22 -31.73 4.40
C GLN A 478 12.11 -30.49 4.13
N PRO A 479 11.72 -29.57 3.25
CA PRO A 479 12.32 -28.23 3.24
C PRO A 479 11.92 -27.45 4.50
N VAL A 480 12.81 -26.57 4.94
CA VAL A 480 12.63 -25.79 6.18
C VAL A 480 12.67 -24.31 5.90
N LEU A 481 11.67 -23.59 6.40
CA LEU A 481 11.61 -22.13 6.37
C LEU A 481 11.63 -21.61 7.82
N VAL A 482 12.63 -20.82 8.16
CA VAL A 482 12.74 -20.21 9.50
C VAL A 482 12.42 -18.73 9.42
N GLY A 483 11.35 -18.29 10.07
CA GLY A 483 10.95 -16.89 10.18
C GLY A 483 11.61 -16.20 11.37
N THR A 484 12.29 -15.06 11.12
CA THR A 484 12.90 -14.18 12.14
C THR A 484 12.28 -12.79 12.09
N ARG A 485 12.31 -12.04 13.21
CA ARG A 485 11.73 -10.68 13.27
C ARG A 485 12.65 -9.58 12.75
N SER A 486 13.94 -9.75 12.87
CA SER A 486 14.93 -8.72 12.52
C SER A 486 16.06 -9.29 11.68
N LEU A 487 16.75 -8.39 10.99
CA LEU A 487 17.97 -8.73 10.25
C LEU A 487 19.03 -9.32 11.19
N GLU A 488 19.23 -8.70 12.37
CA GLU A 488 20.15 -9.17 13.40
C GLU A 488 19.84 -10.60 13.85
N ALA A 489 18.55 -10.92 14.09
CA ALA A 489 18.12 -12.27 14.45
C ALA A 489 18.42 -13.29 13.33
N SER A 490 18.26 -12.89 12.05
CA SER A 490 18.57 -13.74 10.91
C SER A 490 20.08 -13.99 10.77
N GLU A 491 20.91 -12.98 11.04
CA GLU A 491 22.37 -13.08 11.02
C GLU A 491 22.90 -13.95 12.19
N CYS A 492 22.35 -13.78 13.40
CA CYS A 492 22.68 -14.64 14.54
C CYS A 492 22.35 -16.11 14.27
N LEU A 493 21.16 -16.39 13.72
CA LEU A 493 20.80 -17.75 13.37
C LEU A 493 21.70 -18.31 12.26
N SER A 494 22.00 -17.51 11.25
CA SER A 494 22.91 -17.90 10.16
C SER A 494 24.29 -18.30 10.67
N ALA A 495 24.84 -17.58 11.66
CA ALA A 495 26.10 -17.94 12.31
C ALA A 495 26.02 -19.33 12.99
N VAL A 496 24.97 -19.59 13.77
CA VAL A 496 24.76 -20.88 14.45
C VAL A 496 24.57 -22.03 13.45
N LEU A 497 23.87 -21.81 12.36
CA LEU A 497 23.69 -22.80 11.30
C LEU A 497 25.00 -23.08 10.55
N SER A 498 25.84 -22.07 10.34
CA SER A 498 27.18 -22.20 9.75
C SER A 498 28.13 -22.97 10.65
N GLU A 499 28.14 -22.69 11.96
CA GLU A 499 28.91 -23.46 12.97
C GLU A 499 28.50 -24.93 13.00
N SER A 500 27.22 -25.21 12.74
CA SER A 500 26.66 -26.56 12.66
C SER A 500 26.86 -27.23 11.28
N ALA A 501 27.60 -26.60 10.37
CA ALA A 501 27.84 -27.04 8.99
C ALA A 501 26.54 -27.34 8.22
N MET A 502 25.47 -26.61 8.49
CA MET A 502 24.17 -26.73 7.81
C MET A 502 24.09 -25.75 6.64
N PRO A 503 24.08 -26.22 5.39
CA PRO A 503 23.87 -25.35 4.23
C PRO A 503 22.51 -24.65 4.32
N HIS A 504 22.50 -23.33 4.22
CA HIS A 504 21.28 -22.53 4.30
C HIS A 504 21.38 -21.29 3.44
N ARG A 505 20.21 -20.68 3.18
CA ARG A 505 20.09 -19.39 2.49
C ARG A 505 19.42 -18.38 3.40
N VAL A 506 19.87 -17.11 3.33
CA VAL A 506 19.28 -16.02 4.10
C VAL A 506 18.62 -15.04 3.14
N LEU A 507 17.33 -14.79 3.34
CA LEU A 507 16.54 -13.81 2.59
C LEU A 507 16.53 -12.51 3.38
N ASN A 508 17.25 -11.52 2.85
CA ASN A 508 17.29 -10.16 3.39
C ASN A 508 16.58 -9.25 2.40
N ALA A 509 15.65 -8.43 2.82
CA ALA A 509 14.84 -7.53 2.00
C ALA A 509 15.68 -6.43 1.28
N ARG A 510 16.70 -6.82 0.51
CA ARG A 510 17.61 -5.91 -0.20
C ARG A 510 17.43 -5.90 -1.71
N GLN A 511 16.89 -6.99 -2.30
CA GLN A 511 16.76 -7.12 -3.77
C GLN A 511 15.54 -7.98 -4.12
N ASP A 512 14.43 -7.36 -4.47
CA ASP A 512 13.13 -8.03 -4.69
C ASP A 512 13.16 -9.17 -5.72
N LYS A 513 13.94 -9.05 -6.79
CA LYS A 513 13.99 -10.06 -7.85
C LYS A 513 14.76 -11.32 -7.43
N GLU A 514 15.96 -11.15 -6.86
CA GLU A 514 16.78 -12.28 -6.38
C GLU A 514 16.05 -12.98 -5.21
N GLU A 515 15.35 -12.22 -4.38
CA GLU A 515 14.54 -12.73 -3.30
C GLU A 515 13.41 -13.63 -3.79
N ALA A 516 12.69 -13.24 -4.83
CA ALA A 516 11.61 -14.06 -5.41
C ALA A 516 12.12 -15.40 -5.98
N GLU A 517 13.29 -15.40 -6.61
CA GLU A 517 13.91 -16.62 -7.10
C GLU A 517 14.36 -17.57 -5.97
N LEU A 518 14.90 -17.01 -4.88
CA LEU A 518 15.29 -17.76 -3.70
C LEU A 518 14.07 -18.35 -2.98
N VAL A 519 13.00 -17.58 -2.85
CA VAL A 519 11.72 -18.03 -2.26
C VAL A 519 11.10 -19.17 -3.08
N ALA A 520 11.12 -19.07 -4.41
CA ALA A 520 10.62 -20.12 -5.28
C ALA A 520 11.34 -21.46 -5.06
N GLN A 521 12.63 -21.43 -4.67
CA GLN A 521 13.41 -22.64 -4.39
C GLN A 521 13.26 -23.13 -2.94
N ALA A 522 12.72 -22.33 -2.02
CA ALA A 522 12.58 -22.67 -0.60
C ALA A 522 11.70 -23.91 -0.34
N GLY A 523 10.86 -24.29 -1.31
CA GLY A 523 10.01 -25.49 -1.23
C GLY A 523 10.64 -26.76 -1.78
N LEU A 524 11.89 -26.74 -2.23
CA LEU A 524 12.59 -27.94 -2.73
C LEU A 524 13.15 -28.77 -1.57
N SER A 525 13.15 -30.09 -1.71
CA SER A 525 13.69 -31.00 -0.69
C SER A 525 15.15 -30.66 -0.36
N GLY A 526 15.49 -30.69 0.94
CA GLY A 526 16.83 -30.39 1.45
C GLY A 526 17.16 -28.90 1.54
N MET A 527 16.25 -28.01 1.20
CA MET A 527 16.48 -26.56 1.34
C MET A 527 16.16 -26.06 2.74
N LEU A 528 17.10 -25.27 3.31
CA LEU A 528 16.94 -24.52 4.54
C LEU A 528 17.02 -23.03 4.22
N THR A 529 15.93 -22.32 4.49
CA THR A 529 15.81 -20.89 4.20
C THR A 529 15.50 -20.13 5.49
N VAL A 530 16.28 -19.09 5.78
CA VAL A 530 16.04 -18.14 6.87
C VAL A 530 15.49 -16.86 6.25
N ALA A 531 14.33 -16.40 6.68
CA ALA A 531 13.66 -15.22 6.12
C ALA A 531 13.22 -14.26 7.22
N THR A 532 13.34 -12.96 6.97
CA THR A 532 12.69 -11.95 7.82
C THR A 532 11.21 -11.80 7.46
N ASN A 533 10.39 -11.22 8.34
CA ASN A 533 8.94 -11.09 8.17
C ASN A 533 8.48 -10.48 6.84
N MET A 534 9.28 -9.57 6.30
CA MET A 534 8.96 -8.84 5.08
C MET A 534 9.50 -9.55 3.83
N ALA A 535 10.43 -10.48 4.01
CA ALA A 535 11.08 -11.19 2.92
C ALA A 535 10.14 -12.22 2.28
N GLY A 536 10.07 -12.25 0.95
CA GLY A 536 9.27 -13.20 0.18
C GLY A 536 7.76 -12.97 0.21
N ARG A 537 7.28 -11.85 0.75
CA ARG A 537 5.85 -11.53 0.78
C ARG A 537 5.29 -11.37 -0.64
N GLY A 538 4.16 -12.01 -0.92
CA GLY A 538 3.54 -12.03 -2.26
C GLY A 538 4.15 -13.03 -3.24
N THR A 539 5.16 -13.81 -2.82
CA THR A 539 5.75 -14.87 -3.63
C THR A 539 5.27 -16.23 -3.14
N ASP A 540 4.75 -17.05 -4.04
CA ASP A 540 4.29 -18.41 -3.71
C ASP A 540 5.49 -19.38 -3.62
N ILE A 541 5.54 -20.16 -2.53
CA ILE A 541 6.51 -21.26 -2.37
C ILE A 541 5.90 -22.53 -2.99
N HIS A 542 6.48 -22.95 -4.10
CA HIS A 542 6.08 -24.20 -4.75
C HIS A 542 6.83 -25.39 -4.14
N LEU A 543 6.07 -26.39 -3.66
CA LEU A 543 6.68 -27.59 -3.12
C LEU A 543 7.23 -28.48 -4.25
N GLY A 544 8.46 -28.94 -4.09
CA GLY A 544 9.12 -29.85 -5.03
C GLY A 544 8.47 -31.24 -5.04
N PRO A 545 8.83 -32.07 -6.04
CA PRO A 545 8.38 -33.45 -6.11
C PRO A 545 8.72 -34.23 -4.84
N GLY A 546 7.80 -35.02 -4.31
CA GLY A 546 7.99 -35.85 -3.12
C GLY A 546 7.94 -35.12 -1.76
N VAL A 547 7.90 -33.78 -1.75
CA VAL A 547 7.89 -32.99 -0.52
C VAL A 547 6.56 -33.12 0.24
N VAL A 548 5.45 -33.23 -0.48
CA VAL A 548 4.12 -33.39 0.15
C VAL A 548 4.04 -34.71 0.92
N GLU A 549 4.62 -35.76 0.37
CA GLU A 549 4.67 -37.11 0.95
C GLU A 549 5.55 -37.15 2.19
N CYS A 550 6.61 -36.31 2.26
CA CYS A 550 7.47 -36.15 3.42
C CYS A 550 6.87 -35.26 4.52
N GLY A 551 5.65 -34.73 4.32
CA GLY A 551 4.96 -33.88 5.30
C GLY A 551 4.96 -32.39 4.97
N GLY A 552 5.41 -31.99 3.76
CA GLY A 552 5.36 -30.61 3.26
C GLY A 552 6.47 -29.71 3.81
N LEU A 553 6.29 -28.40 3.66
CA LEU A 553 7.21 -27.40 4.16
C LEU A 553 7.14 -27.29 5.69
N HIS A 554 8.28 -27.46 6.36
CA HIS A 554 8.38 -27.28 7.80
C HIS A 554 8.71 -25.80 8.11
N VAL A 555 7.78 -25.12 8.80
CA VAL A 555 7.93 -23.69 9.13
C VAL A 555 8.24 -23.52 10.62
N ILE A 556 9.33 -22.86 10.94
CA ILE A 556 9.75 -22.53 12.30
C ILE A 556 9.61 -21.02 12.50
N LEU A 557 8.75 -20.61 13.43
CA LEU A 557 8.63 -19.21 13.85
C LEU A 557 9.47 -19.03 15.13
N THR A 558 10.43 -18.12 15.10
CA THR A 558 11.38 -17.93 16.21
C THR A 558 10.82 -17.04 17.32
N GLU A 559 9.77 -16.30 17.04
CA GLU A 559 9.15 -15.35 17.98
C GLU A 559 7.67 -15.15 17.65
N PHE A 560 6.89 -14.73 18.64
CA PHE A 560 5.54 -14.24 18.40
C PHE A 560 5.59 -12.86 17.74
N HIS A 561 4.66 -12.60 16.86
CA HIS A 561 4.47 -11.30 16.25
C HIS A 561 3.63 -10.38 17.14
N ASP A 562 3.80 -9.06 16.98
CA ASP A 562 3.01 -8.05 17.71
C ASP A 562 1.53 -8.07 17.30
N SER A 563 1.22 -8.67 16.18
CA SER A 563 -0.14 -8.88 15.70
C SER A 563 -0.48 -10.36 15.62
N ALA A 564 -1.76 -10.68 15.79
CA ALA A 564 -2.28 -12.05 15.66
C ALA A 564 -2.32 -12.57 14.20
N ARG A 565 -1.82 -11.77 13.26
CA ARG A 565 -1.77 -12.05 11.83
C ARG A 565 -0.64 -12.97 11.44
#